data_1414a2dc52fcf84d8f5a629a3a40baa2
#
_entry.id   1414a2dc52fcf84d8f5a629a3a40baa2
#
_cell.length_a   1.000
_cell.length_b   1.000
_cell.length_c   1.000
_cell.angle_alpha   90.00
_cell.angle_beta   90.00
_cell.angle_gamma   90.00
#
_symmetry.space_group_name_H-M   'P 1'
#
loop_
_entity.id
_entity.type
_entity.pdbx_description
1 polymer ?
#
loop_
_entity_poly.entity_id
_entity_poly.type
_entity_poly.pdbx_seq_one_letter_code
_entity_poly.pdbx_strand_id
1 'polypeptide(L)'
;CGCGIAYKLITAHNTFTESSIDTSIFLDFVALATISDMMPLIDENRIMVFHGLNVINSKPRIGLRNFLKSINGKIDESKISFNIGPRINAAGRMKTGKIIVDLLIEEDINIANSLSNDVEHLNQNRRRIEKSVVDEALSQIDNQRYTNIVCGEGWNQGVLGIVASRLIERSYKPTIVLTESNDEILTGSVRSVKDYDVYKSLSDCQETLLQYGGHKYAAGLKLKKSNFDIFKNQFESIVKDSVGHKMFTR
;
A
#
# COMPACT_ATOMS: atom_id res chain seq x y z
N CYS A 1 10.81 -5.78 7.33
CA CYS A 1 9.38 -6.13 7.23
C CYS A 1 9.01 -7.19 8.28
N GLY A 2 7.70 -7.39 8.52
CA GLY A 2 7.20 -8.37 9.51
C GLY A 2 7.68 -9.81 9.25
N CYS A 3 7.69 -10.23 7.98
CA CYS A 3 8.21 -11.56 7.62
C CYS A 3 9.72 -11.72 7.93
N GLY A 4 10.50 -10.66 7.77
CA GLY A 4 11.92 -10.67 8.14
C GLY A 4 12.12 -10.85 9.64
N ILE A 5 11.31 -10.20 10.47
CA ILE A 5 11.33 -10.34 11.93
C ILE A 5 10.95 -11.78 12.32
N ALA A 6 9.89 -12.33 11.74
CA ALA A 6 9.47 -13.71 11.98
C ALA A 6 10.57 -14.71 11.58
N TYR A 7 11.21 -14.50 10.44
CA TYR A 7 12.35 -15.30 10.00
C TYR A 7 13.50 -15.29 11.01
N LYS A 8 13.88 -14.13 11.51
CA LYS A 8 14.91 -13.98 12.54
C LYS A 8 14.53 -14.69 13.84
N LEU A 9 13.26 -14.63 14.24
CA LEU A 9 12.77 -15.34 15.43
C LEU A 9 12.88 -16.86 15.27
N ILE A 10 12.49 -17.41 14.11
CA ILE A 10 12.61 -18.84 13.83
C ILE A 10 14.08 -19.27 13.81
N THR A 11 14.96 -18.45 13.21
CA THR A 11 16.40 -18.72 13.17
C THR A 11 17.01 -18.71 14.58
N ALA A 12 16.64 -17.74 15.42
CA ALA A 12 17.08 -17.71 16.80
C ALA A 12 16.57 -18.92 17.60
N HIS A 13 15.29 -19.28 17.44
CA HIS A 13 14.71 -20.47 18.06
C HIS A 13 15.51 -21.73 17.69
N ASN A 14 15.83 -21.92 16.41
CA ASN A 14 16.68 -23.05 15.98
C ASN A 14 18.02 -23.13 16.71
N THR A 15 18.67 -21.97 16.89
CA THR A 15 19.96 -21.88 17.60
C THR A 15 19.83 -22.26 19.07
N PHE A 16 18.76 -21.80 19.74
CA PHE A 16 18.56 -22.03 21.19
C PHE A 16 18.06 -23.45 21.50
N THR A 17 17.29 -24.07 20.61
CA THR A 17 16.67 -25.39 20.84
C THR A 17 17.36 -26.55 20.14
N GLU A 18 18.47 -26.24 19.46
CA GLU A 18 19.19 -27.24 18.61
C GLU A 18 18.25 -27.90 17.58
N SER A 19 17.20 -27.18 17.17
CA SER A 19 16.24 -27.68 16.19
C SER A 19 16.86 -27.75 14.80
N SER A 20 16.44 -28.74 14.02
CA SER A 20 16.93 -28.98 12.66
C SER A 20 16.04 -28.39 11.56
N ILE A 21 15.22 -27.38 11.86
CA ILE A 21 14.36 -26.74 10.86
C ILE A 21 15.24 -26.03 9.82
N ASP A 22 15.11 -26.41 8.54
CA ASP A 22 15.73 -25.64 7.46
C ASP A 22 14.98 -24.32 7.26
N THR A 23 15.52 -23.24 7.83
CA THR A 23 14.90 -21.92 7.73
C THR A 23 15.04 -21.30 6.35
N SER A 24 15.94 -21.79 5.50
CA SER A 24 16.16 -21.24 4.15
C SER A 24 14.90 -21.31 3.26
N ILE A 25 14.03 -22.29 3.51
CA ILE A 25 12.76 -22.47 2.79
C ILE A 25 11.77 -21.29 2.99
N PHE A 26 11.96 -20.45 4.01
CA PHE A 26 11.10 -19.30 4.29
C PHE A 26 11.64 -17.98 3.70
N LEU A 27 12.81 -18.00 3.07
CA LEU A 27 13.40 -16.80 2.47
C LEU A 27 12.60 -16.26 1.30
N ASP A 28 11.82 -17.08 0.63
CA ASP A 28 10.88 -16.66 -0.40
C ASP A 28 9.79 -15.71 0.16
N PHE A 29 9.22 -16.01 1.34
CA PHE A 29 8.30 -15.13 2.03
C PHE A 29 8.96 -13.80 2.41
N VAL A 30 10.20 -13.86 2.91
CA VAL A 30 10.95 -12.64 3.26
C VAL A 30 11.20 -11.78 2.03
N ALA A 31 11.60 -12.38 0.90
CA ALA A 31 11.81 -11.64 -0.35
C ALA A 31 10.51 -11.02 -0.86
N LEU A 32 9.42 -11.79 -0.93
CA LEU A 32 8.11 -11.29 -1.35
C LEU A 32 7.65 -10.11 -0.49
N ALA A 33 7.71 -10.25 0.84
CA ALA A 33 7.24 -9.21 1.75
C ALA A 33 8.15 -7.97 1.71
N THR A 34 9.47 -8.13 1.75
CA THR A 34 10.44 -7.03 1.74
C THR A 34 10.30 -6.18 0.49
N ILE A 35 10.17 -6.81 -0.68
CA ILE A 35 10.04 -6.12 -1.96
C ILE A 35 8.64 -5.50 -2.11
N SER A 36 7.57 -6.25 -1.77
CA SER A 36 6.19 -5.75 -1.91
C SER A 36 5.88 -4.58 -0.98
N ASP A 37 6.57 -4.48 0.14
CA ASP A 37 6.47 -3.39 1.13
C ASP A 37 7.49 -2.26 0.88
N MET A 38 8.24 -2.37 -0.21
CA MET A 38 9.24 -1.38 -0.65
C MET A 38 10.29 -1.04 0.42
N MET A 39 10.66 -2.03 1.23
CA MET A 39 11.70 -1.85 2.25
C MET A 39 13.08 -1.64 1.60
N PRO A 40 13.95 -0.83 2.20
CA PRO A 40 15.30 -0.63 1.69
C PRO A 40 16.07 -1.96 1.54
N LEU A 41 16.62 -2.20 0.35
CA LEU A 41 17.42 -3.39 0.04
C LEU A 41 18.90 -3.16 0.40
N ILE A 42 19.15 -2.94 1.68
CA ILE A 42 20.49 -2.76 2.27
C ILE A 42 20.72 -3.84 3.33
N ASP A 43 21.95 -4.02 3.73
CA ASP A 43 22.37 -4.94 4.81
C ASP A 43 21.69 -6.31 4.73
N GLU A 44 21.11 -6.78 5.81
CA GLU A 44 20.44 -8.08 5.91
C GLU A 44 19.25 -8.23 4.95
N ASN A 45 18.48 -7.14 4.70
CA ASN A 45 17.38 -7.20 3.75
C ASN A 45 17.88 -7.60 2.36
N ARG A 46 19.00 -7.04 1.91
CA ARG A 46 19.61 -7.37 0.62
C ARG A 46 20.01 -8.85 0.56
N ILE A 47 20.64 -9.35 1.63
CA ILE A 47 21.10 -10.76 1.71
C ILE A 47 19.89 -11.70 1.67
N MET A 48 18.89 -11.46 2.53
CA MET A 48 17.70 -12.28 2.60
C MET A 48 16.91 -12.27 1.29
N VAL A 49 16.76 -11.11 0.66
CA VAL A 49 16.08 -10.98 -0.64
C VAL A 49 16.85 -11.71 -1.74
N PHE A 50 18.17 -11.60 -1.80
CA PHE A 50 18.98 -12.31 -2.79
C PHE A 50 18.77 -13.83 -2.71
N HIS A 51 18.85 -14.41 -1.51
CA HIS A 51 18.63 -15.82 -1.30
C HIS A 51 17.16 -16.22 -1.52
N GLY A 52 16.20 -15.39 -1.10
CA GLY A 52 14.78 -15.64 -1.34
C GLY A 52 14.40 -15.63 -2.82
N LEU A 53 14.97 -14.74 -3.62
CA LEU A 53 14.82 -14.75 -5.08
C LEU A 53 15.40 -16.03 -5.71
N ASN A 54 16.50 -16.55 -5.17
CA ASN A 54 17.03 -17.83 -5.62
C ASN A 54 16.07 -18.98 -5.31
N VAL A 55 15.45 -19.02 -4.12
CA VAL A 55 14.41 -20.01 -3.77
C VAL A 55 13.22 -19.89 -4.74
N ILE A 56 12.69 -18.68 -4.97
CA ILE A 56 11.57 -18.43 -5.90
C ILE A 56 11.89 -18.92 -7.32
N ASN A 57 13.10 -18.73 -7.79
CA ASN A 57 13.49 -19.11 -9.16
C ASN A 57 13.84 -20.61 -9.31
N SER A 58 14.31 -21.27 -8.26
CA SER A 58 14.73 -22.69 -8.31
C SER A 58 13.63 -23.65 -7.89
N LYS A 59 12.92 -23.34 -6.81
CA LYS A 59 11.90 -24.21 -6.23
C LYS A 59 10.70 -23.40 -5.71
N PRO A 60 9.92 -22.76 -6.61
CA PRO A 60 8.80 -21.93 -6.20
C PRO A 60 7.72 -22.76 -5.50
N ARG A 61 7.13 -22.20 -4.45
CA ARG A 61 5.93 -22.74 -3.79
C ARG A 61 4.81 -22.95 -4.79
N ILE A 62 3.99 -23.96 -4.56
CA ILE A 62 2.85 -24.29 -5.43
C ILE A 62 1.95 -23.06 -5.62
N GLY A 63 1.63 -22.36 -4.53
CA GLY A 63 0.79 -21.17 -4.59
C GLY A 63 1.37 -19.98 -5.40
N LEU A 64 2.69 -19.90 -5.59
CA LEU A 64 3.31 -18.88 -6.43
C LEU A 64 3.35 -19.25 -7.91
N ARG A 65 3.31 -20.54 -8.25
CA ARG A 65 3.55 -21.02 -9.63
C ARG A 65 2.67 -20.34 -10.67
N ASN A 66 1.40 -20.08 -10.34
CA ASN A 66 0.48 -19.44 -11.29
C ASN A 66 0.84 -17.97 -11.56
N PHE A 67 1.27 -17.24 -10.53
CA PHE A 67 1.75 -15.88 -10.72
C PHE A 67 3.01 -15.84 -11.58
N LEU A 68 3.90 -16.82 -11.37
CA LEU A 68 5.17 -16.93 -12.11
C LEU A 68 4.97 -17.31 -13.57
N LYS A 69 3.97 -18.15 -13.90
CA LYS A 69 3.68 -18.58 -15.30
C LYS A 69 3.40 -17.40 -16.22
N SER A 70 2.82 -16.31 -15.72
CA SER A 70 2.51 -15.11 -16.51
C SER A 70 3.70 -14.18 -16.69
N ILE A 71 4.87 -14.50 -16.12
CA ILE A 71 6.03 -13.62 -16.09
C ILE A 71 7.18 -14.29 -16.86
N ASN A 72 7.64 -13.66 -17.94
CA ASN A 72 8.74 -14.19 -18.73
C ASN A 72 10.10 -14.00 -18.06
N GLY A 73 10.96 -15.03 -18.13
CA GLY A 73 12.34 -15.02 -17.65
C GLY A 73 12.48 -15.06 -16.12
N LYS A 74 13.71 -14.89 -15.65
CA LYS A 74 14.05 -14.95 -14.22
C LYS A 74 13.29 -13.89 -13.41
N ILE A 75 12.78 -14.28 -12.23
CA ILE A 75 12.11 -13.36 -11.30
C ILE A 75 13.17 -12.54 -10.57
N ASP A 76 13.00 -11.24 -10.61
CA ASP A 76 13.81 -10.21 -9.95
C ASP A 76 12.94 -9.28 -9.08
N GLU A 77 13.56 -8.31 -8.45
CA GLU A 77 12.88 -7.34 -7.58
C GLU A 77 11.81 -6.56 -8.32
N SER A 78 12.09 -6.16 -9.56
CA SER A 78 11.16 -5.39 -10.39
C SER A 78 9.90 -6.20 -10.70
N LYS A 79 10.05 -7.47 -11.07
CA LYS A 79 8.92 -8.37 -11.34
C LYS A 79 8.06 -8.63 -10.11
N ILE A 80 8.68 -8.75 -8.93
CA ILE A 80 7.91 -8.85 -7.69
C ILE A 80 7.18 -7.53 -7.43
N SER A 81 7.85 -6.38 -7.47
CA SER A 81 7.24 -5.08 -7.20
C SER A 81 6.06 -4.75 -8.10
N PHE A 82 6.17 -5.04 -9.40
CA PHE A 82 5.18 -4.60 -10.38
C PHE A 82 4.16 -5.67 -10.80
N ASN A 83 4.48 -6.96 -10.64
CA ASN A 83 3.60 -8.04 -11.06
C ASN A 83 3.00 -8.82 -9.88
N ILE A 84 3.80 -9.25 -8.91
CA ILE A 84 3.34 -10.10 -7.81
C ILE A 84 2.82 -9.27 -6.64
N GLY A 85 3.57 -8.29 -6.17
CA GLY A 85 3.23 -7.43 -5.04
C GLY A 85 1.86 -6.76 -5.15
N PRO A 86 1.48 -6.17 -6.31
CA PRO A 86 0.15 -5.61 -6.49
C PRO A 86 -1.00 -6.61 -6.33
N ARG A 87 -0.81 -7.89 -6.70
CA ARG A 87 -1.80 -8.97 -6.52
C ARG A 87 -1.95 -9.32 -5.05
N ILE A 88 -0.81 -9.51 -4.36
CA ILE A 88 -0.78 -9.77 -2.91
C ILE A 88 -1.46 -8.63 -2.14
N ASN A 89 -1.07 -7.39 -2.44
CA ASN A 89 -1.61 -6.21 -1.76
C ASN A 89 -3.09 -5.97 -2.05
N ALA A 90 -3.60 -6.39 -3.22
CA ALA A 90 -5.01 -6.23 -3.58
C ALA A 90 -5.95 -7.02 -2.64
N ALA A 91 -5.55 -8.19 -2.18
CA ALA A 91 -6.35 -9.01 -1.27
C ALA A 91 -6.64 -8.27 0.05
N GLY A 92 -5.62 -7.70 0.68
CA GLY A 92 -5.76 -6.94 1.92
C GLY A 92 -6.55 -5.63 1.76
N ARG A 93 -6.58 -5.06 0.54
CA ARG A 93 -7.35 -3.84 0.24
C ARG A 93 -8.81 -4.11 -0.06
N MET A 94 -9.12 -5.22 -0.70
CA MET A 94 -10.48 -5.53 -1.21
C MET A 94 -11.28 -6.43 -0.27
N LYS A 95 -10.62 -7.28 0.54
CA LYS A 95 -11.27 -8.23 1.42
C LYS A 95 -10.40 -8.48 2.68
N THR A 96 -9.60 -9.53 2.67
CA THR A 96 -8.69 -9.90 3.77
C THR A 96 -7.41 -10.50 3.21
N GLY A 97 -6.27 -10.19 3.82
CA GLY A 97 -4.98 -10.77 3.46
C GLY A 97 -4.86 -12.27 3.72
N LYS A 98 -5.81 -12.88 4.46
CA LYS A 98 -5.78 -14.32 4.78
C LYS A 98 -5.70 -15.19 3.53
N ILE A 99 -6.42 -14.85 2.45
CA ILE A 99 -6.40 -15.61 1.20
C ILE A 99 -4.97 -15.74 0.60
N ILE A 100 -4.12 -14.74 0.81
CA ILE A 100 -2.72 -14.80 0.36
C ILE A 100 -1.92 -15.77 1.21
N VAL A 101 -2.14 -15.77 2.53
CA VAL A 101 -1.47 -16.73 3.42
C VAL A 101 -1.89 -18.14 3.04
N ASP A 102 -3.20 -18.39 2.90
CA ASP A 102 -3.74 -19.69 2.51
C ASP A 102 -3.15 -20.15 1.16
N LEU A 103 -3.09 -19.27 0.16
CA LEU A 103 -2.48 -19.56 -1.14
C LEU A 103 -0.98 -19.91 -1.02
N LEU A 104 -0.23 -19.14 -0.25
CA LEU A 104 1.23 -19.29 -0.18
C LEU A 104 1.67 -20.55 0.59
N ILE A 105 0.83 -21.06 1.50
CA ILE A 105 1.10 -22.29 2.25
C ILE A 105 0.43 -23.55 1.65
N GLU A 106 -0.40 -23.38 0.60
CA GLU A 106 -1.14 -24.48 -0.01
C GLU A 106 -0.23 -25.46 -0.75
N GLU A 107 -0.46 -26.75 -0.54
CA GLU A 107 0.30 -27.86 -1.14
C GLU A 107 -0.49 -28.59 -2.24
N ASP A 108 -1.82 -28.49 -2.24
CA ASP A 108 -2.64 -29.02 -3.33
C ASP A 108 -2.70 -28.06 -4.52
N ILE A 109 -2.31 -28.54 -5.68
CA ILE A 109 -2.22 -27.73 -6.90
C ILE A 109 -3.59 -27.20 -7.38
N ASN A 110 -4.66 -27.95 -7.17
CA ASN A 110 -6.01 -27.57 -7.62
C ASN A 110 -6.57 -26.48 -6.71
N ILE A 111 -6.36 -26.60 -5.39
CA ILE A 111 -6.76 -25.58 -4.41
C ILE A 111 -5.92 -24.32 -4.64
N ALA A 112 -4.62 -24.44 -4.83
CA ALA A 112 -3.75 -23.31 -5.12
C ALA A 112 -4.14 -22.59 -6.42
N ASN A 113 -4.55 -23.32 -7.45
CA ASN A 113 -5.05 -22.72 -8.69
C ASN A 113 -6.35 -21.94 -8.46
N SER A 114 -7.30 -22.49 -7.69
CA SER A 114 -8.53 -21.77 -7.33
C SER A 114 -8.24 -20.48 -6.55
N LEU A 115 -7.43 -20.56 -5.49
CA LEU A 115 -7.04 -19.41 -4.70
C LEU A 115 -6.31 -18.34 -5.53
N SER A 116 -5.44 -18.77 -6.45
CA SER A 116 -4.72 -17.86 -7.35
C SER A 116 -5.68 -17.10 -8.28
N ASN A 117 -6.70 -17.76 -8.80
CA ASN A 117 -7.74 -17.14 -9.61
C ASN A 117 -8.54 -16.12 -8.79
N ASP A 118 -8.91 -16.45 -7.57
CA ASP A 118 -9.62 -15.52 -6.69
C ASP A 118 -8.79 -14.27 -6.39
N VAL A 119 -7.50 -14.42 -6.16
CA VAL A 119 -6.57 -13.29 -5.96
C VAL A 119 -6.48 -12.43 -7.23
N GLU A 120 -6.42 -13.04 -8.41
CA GLU A 120 -6.40 -12.29 -9.67
C GLU A 120 -7.71 -11.51 -9.88
N HIS A 121 -8.87 -12.10 -9.57
CA HIS A 121 -10.16 -11.41 -9.60
C HIS A 121 -10.20 -10.22 -8.62
N LEU A 122 -9.68 -10.37 -7.40
CA LEU A 122 -9.57 -9.28 -6.44
C LEU A 122 -8.70 -8.14 -6.99
N ASN A 123 -7.58 -8.46 -7.63
CA ASN A 123 -6.69 -7.46 -8.22
C ASN A 123 -7.33 -6.74 -9.42
N GLN A 124 -8.04 -7.46 -10.29
CA GLN A 124 -8.78 -6.86 -11.41
C GLN A 124 -9.89 -5.93 -10.91
N ASN A 125 -10.65 -6.37 -9.89
CA ASN A 125 -11.69 -5.56 -9.28
C ASN A 125 -11.10 -4.29 -8.62
N ARG A 126 -10.00 -4.44 -7.88
CA ARG A 126 -9.28 -3.30 -7.31
C ARG A 126 -8.89 -2.28 -8.40
N ARG A 127 -8.32 -2.73 -9.54
CA ARG A 127 -7.92 -1.85 -10.66
C ARG A 127 -9.12 -1.13 -11.27
N ARG A 128 -10.26 -1.84 -11.43
CA ARG A 128 -11.49 -1.24 -11.96
C ARG A 128 -12.02 -0.14 -11.04
N ILE A 129 -12.10 -0.42 -9.74
CA ILE A 129 -12.55 0.54 -8.73
C ILE A 129 -11.58 1.72 -8.66
N GLU A 130 -10.26 1.47 -8.60
CA GLU A 130 -9.23 2.52 -8.60
C GLU A 130 -9.42 3.46 -9.78
N LYS A 131 -9.59 2.93 -11.01
CA LYS A 131 -9.77 3.74 -12.21
C LYS A 131 -11.02 4.62 -12.11
N SER A 132 -12.17 4.04 -11.74
CA SER A 132 -13.43 4.78 -11.59
C SER A 132 -13.29 5.93 -10.59
N VAL A 133 -12.69 5.65 -9.42
CA VAL A 133 -12.51 6.67 -8.37
C VAL A 133 -11.51 7.75 -8.82
N VAL A 134 -10.43 7.39 -9.53
CA VAL A 134 -9.48 8.37 -10.08
C VAL A 134 -10.17 9.29 -11.09
N ASP A 135 -10.95 8.74 -12.01
CA ASP A 135 -11.63 9.53 -13.05
C ASP A 135 -12.63 10.53 -12.42
N GLU A 136 -13.38 10.10 -11.41
CA GLU A 136 -14.30 10.96 -10.65
C GLU A 136 -13.55 12.02 -9.82
N ALA A 137 -12.50 11.63 -9.11
CA ALA A 137 -11.70 12.51 -8.27
C ALA A 137 -10.97 13.59 -9.07
N LEU A 138 -10.51 13.29 -10.29
CA LEU A 138 -9.85 14.24 -11.18
C LEU A 138 -10.77 15.42 -11.55
N SER A 139 -12.07 15.20 -11.67
CA SER A 139 -13.05 16.27 -11.96
C SER A 139 -13.21 17.29 -10.83
N GLN A 140 -12.78 16.94 -9.60
CA GLN A 140 -12.84 17.78 -8.41
C GLN A 140 -11.56 18.59 -8.17
N ILE A 141 -10.49 18.35 -8.95
CA ILE A 141 -9.20 19.03 -8.75
C ILE A 141 -9.32 20.51 -9.20
N ASP A 142 -8.95 21.39 -8.29
CA ASP A 142 -8.80 22.83 -8.56
C ASP A 142 -7.31 23.16 -8.71
N ASN A 143 -6.94 23.57 -9.92
CA ASN A 143 -5.55 23.92 -10.23
C ASN A 143 -5.06 25.20 -9.53
N GLN A 144 -5.95 26.04 -9.03
CA GLN A 144 -5.59 27.27 -8.30
C GLN A 144 -5.25 27.01 -6.83
N ARG A 145 -5.64 25.87 -6.28
CA ARG A 145 -5.33 25.47 -4.90
C ARG A 145 -3.92 24.88 -4.77
N TYR A 146 -3.38 24.95 -3.57
CA TYR A 146 -2.09 24.36 -3.17
C TYR A 146 -2.22 22.89 -2.77
N THR A 147 -3.43 22.39 -2.61
CA THR A 147 -3.73 21.00 -2.23
C THR A 147 -4.76 20.38 -3.16
N ASN A 148 -4.79 19.05 -3.23
CA ASN A 148 -5.89 18.29 -3.82
C ASN A 148 -6.69 17.66 -2.67
N ILE A 149 -7.88 18.16 -2.38
CA ILE A 149 -8.79 17.58 -1.38
C ILE A 149 -10.09 17.24 -2.07
N VAL A 150 -10.31 15.94 -2.23
CA VAL A 150 -11.45 15.38 -2.97
C VAL A 150 -12.25 14.43 -2.07
N CYS A 151 -13.55 14.37 -2.28
CA CYS A 151 -14.45 13.52 -1.51
C CYS A 151 -15.49 12.89 -2.44
N GLY A 152 -15.77 11.61 -2.23
CA GLY A 152 -16.81 10.91 -2.96
C GLY A 152 -17.59 9.96 -2.07
N GLU A 153 -18.83 9.71 -2.45
CA GLU A 153 -19.72 8.78 -1.79
C GLU A 153 -19.46 7.36 -2.29
N GLY A 154 -19.45 6.38 -1.36
CA GLY A 154 -19.30 4.97 -1.71
C GLY A 154 -17.93 4.56 -2.26
N TRP A 155 -16.92 5.42 -2.24
CA TRP A 155 -15.57 5.03 -2.63
C TRP A 155 -14.99 4.00 -1.67
N ASN A 156 -14.41 2.95 -2.21
CA ASN A 156 -13.81 1.90 -1.38
C ASN A 156 -12.58 2.41 -0.64
N GLN A 157 -12.61 2.33 0.70
CA GLN A 157 -11.52 2.83 1.56
C GLN A 157 -10.16 2.20 1.25
N GLY A 158 -10.13 0.93 0.81
CA GLY A 158 -8.90 0.22 0.47
C GLY A 158 -8.12 0.77 -0.72
N VAL A 159 -8.77 1.61 -1.57
CA VAL A 159 -8.12 2.22 -2.74
C VAL A 159 -7.77 3.69 -2.55
N LEU A 160 -8.28 4.39 -1.52
CA LEU A 160 -8.10 5.84 -1.37
C LEU A 160 -6.63 6.27 -1.40
N GLY A 161 -5.74 5.52 -0.74
CA GLY A 161 -4.31 5.82 -0.74
C GLY A 161 -3.64 5.66 -2.10
N ILE A 162 -4.12 4.71 -2.93
CA ILE A 162 -3.63 4.54 -4.31
C ILE A 162 -4.14 5.70 -5.17
N VAL A 163 -5.42 6.04 -5.03
CA VAL A 163 -6.03 7.17 -5.72
C VAL A 163 -5.28 8.46 -5.40
N ALA A 164 -5.00 8.73 -4.11
CA ALA A 164 -4.22 9.90 -3.72
C ALA A 164 -2.85 9.96 -4.41
N SER A 165 -2.14 8.83 -4.52
CA SER A 165 -0.88 8.76 -5.26
C SER A 165 -1.05 9.04 -6.76
N ARG A 166 -2.13 8.52 -7.39
CA ARG A 166 -2.42 8.79 -8.80
C ARG A 166 -2.78 10.25 -9.08
N LEU A 167 -3.49 10.88 -8.15
CA LEU A 167 -3.79 12.30 -8.26
C LEU A 167 -2.52 13.17 -8.19
N ILE A 168 -1.55 12.82 -7.33
CA ILE A 168 -0.24 13.49 -7.27
C ILE A 168 0.51 13.36 -8.60
N GLU A 169 0.41 12.23 -9.29
CA GLU A 169 1.03 12.06 -10.61
C GLU A 169 0.48 13.05 -11.66
N ARG A 170 -0.76 13.51 -11.49
CA ARG A 170 -1.44 14.46 -12.39
C ARG A 170 -1.35 15.90 -11.93
N SER A 171 -1.49 16.12 -10.63
CA SER A 171 -1.44 17.42 -9.99
C SER A 171 -0.52 17.32 -8.78
N TYR A 172 0.73 17.73 -8.93
CA TYR A 172 1.82 17.52 -7.95
C TYR A 172 1.65 18.39 -6.71
N LYS A 173 0.74 18.00 -5.83
CA LYS A 173 0.36 18.71 -4.60
C LYS A 173 0.05 17.71 -3.49
N PRO A 174 0.19 18.08 -2.19
CA PRO A 174 -0.34 17.28 -1.09
C PRO A 174 -1.80 16.93 -1.34
N THR A 175 -2.13 15.65 -1.24
CA THR A 175 -3.41 15.12 -1.70
C THR A 175 -4.13 14.34 -0.60
N ILE A 176 -5.40 14.68 -0.38
CA ILE A 176 -6.33 14.01 0.54
C ILE A 176 -7.51 13.48 -0.26
N VAL A 177 -7.77 12.18 -0.12
CA VAL A 177 -8.93 11.50 -0.75
C VAL A 177 -9.80 10.96 0.35
N LEU A 178 -11.05 11.39 0.39
CA LEU A 178 -12.04 11.09 1.42
C LEU A 178 -13.21 10.31 0.85
N THR A 179 -13.83 9.49 1.68
CA THR A 179 -15.10 8.83 1.40
C THR A 179 -15.99 8.80 2.64
N GLU A 180 -17.28 8.74 2.46
CA GLU A 180 -18.21 8.53 3.57
C GLU A 180 -18.04 7.11 4.14
N SER A 181 -17.84 7.01 5.45
CA SER A 181 -17.83 5.73 6.18
C SER A 181 -19.22 5.40 6.72
N ASN A 182 -19.97 6.42 7.09
CA ASN A 182 -21.38 6.44 7.44
C ASN A 182 -21.88 7.87 7.21
N ASP A 183 -23.18 8.12 7.41
CA ASP A 183 -23.84 9.39 7.07
C ASP A 183 -23.23 10.64 7.70
N GLU A 184 -22.36 10.49 8.72
CA GLU A 184 -21.79 11.61 9.47
C GLU A 184 -20.25 11.68 9.44
N ILE A 185 -19.57 10.61 9.02
CA ILE A 185 -18.11 10.50 9.13
C ILE A 185 -17.45 10.29 7.78
N LEU A 186 -16.49 11.15 7.48
CA LEU A 186 -15.56 10.97 6.37
C LEU A 186 -14.29 10.29 6.85
N THR A 187 -13.86 9.28 6.12
CA THR A 187 -12.57 8.60 6.30
C THR A 187 -11.70 8.84 5.08
N GLY A 188 -10.42 9.11 5.28
CA GLY A 188 -9.56 9.45 4.16
C GLY A 188 -8.13 8.97 4.28
N SER A 189 -7.47 9.05 3.14
CA SER A 189 -6.04 8.78 2.97
C SER A 189 -5.32 10.01 2.44
N VAL A 190 -4.16 10.29 3.03
CA VAL A 190 -3.32 11.43 2.68
C VAL A 190 -2.03 10.92 2.04
N ARG A 191 -1.59 11.61 1.00
CA ARG A 191 -0.27 11.42 0.41
C ARG A 191 0.41 12.77 0.21
N SER A 192 1.72 12.78 0.42
CA SER A 192 2.53 13.99 0.27
C SER A 192 3.33 14.01 -1.01
N VAL A 193 3.85 15.18 -1.34
CA VAL A 193 4.90 15.38 -2.33
C VAL A 193 6.27 15.37 -1.64
N LYS A 194 7.35 15.35 -2.44
CA LYS A 194 8.72 15.38 -1.92
C LYS A 194 8.92 16.60 -1.01
N ASP A 195 9.62 16.37 0.08
CA ASP A 195 10.04 17.38 1.09
C ASP A 195 8.91 18.06 1.87
N TYR A 196 7.64 17.71 1.65
CA TYR A 196 6.52 18.23 2.43
C TYR A 196 6.05 17.24 3.50
N ASP A 197 5.80 17.74 4.72
CA ASP A 197 5.33 16.92 5.86
C ASP A 197 3.83 17.09 6.08
N VAL A 198 3.03 16.16 5.51
CA VAL A 198 1.56 16.20 5.67
C VAL A 198 1.11 15.84 7.08
N TYR A 199 1.89 15.06 7.82
CA TYR A 199 1.53 14.71 9.20
C TYR A 199 1.54 15.94 10.11
N LYS A 200 2.54 16.81 9.97
CA LYS A 200 2.61 18.09 10.69
C LYS A 200 1.39 18.96 10.36
N SER A 201 1.05 19.11 9.09
CA SER A 201 -0.11 19.90 8.67
C SER A 201 -1.45 19.33 9.18
N LEU A 202 -1.57 17.99 9.28
CA LEU A 202 -2.74 17.38 9.91
C LEU A 202 -2.78 17.66 11.42
N SER A 203 -1.64 17.66 12.10
CA SER A 203 -1.56 18.02 13.53
C SER A 203 -2.02 19.46 13.78
N ASP A 204 -1.71 20.38 12.87
CA ASP A 204 -2.16 21.76 12.95
C ASP A 204 -3.69 21.92 12.66
N CYS A 205 -4.33 20.87 12.12
CA CYS A 205 -5.78 20.78 11.88
C CYS A 205 -6.52 19.90 12.93
N GLN A 206 -5.88 19.48 14.00
CA GLN A 206 -6.42 18.46 14.92
C GLN A 206 -7.82 18.76 15.45
N GLU A 207 -8.15 20.02 15.70
CA GLU A 207 -9.48 20.45 16.23
C GLU A 207 -10.65 20.10 15.28
N THR A 208 -10.38 19.92 14.00
CA THR A 208 -11.39 19.56 13.00
C THR A 208 -11.47 18.05 12.75
N LEU A 209 -10.51 17.28 13.29
CA LEU A 209 -10.38 15.86 13.07
C LEU A 209 -10.89 15.03 14.26
N LEU A 210 -11.48 13.88 13.98
CA LEU A 210 -11.82 12.87 14.98
C LEU A 210 -10.62 11.96 15.28
N GLN A 211 -9.86 11.66 14.26
CA GLN A 211 -8.69 10.79 14.32
C GLN A 211 -7.76 11.10 13.15
N TYR A 212 -6.45 11.07 13.40
CA TYR A 212 -5.44 11.06 12.35
C TYR A 212 -4.22 10.28 12.82
N GLY A 213 -3.41 9.80 11.85
CA GLY A 213 -2.19 9.07 12.14
C GLY A 213 -1.41 8.76 10.87
N GLY A 214 -0.10 8.57 11.02
CA GLY A 214 0.77 8.30 9.89
C GLY A 214 2.17 8.90 10.09
N HIS A 215 2.77 9.33 9.00
CA HIS A 215 4.11 9.92 8.96
C HIS A 215 4.21 10.95 7.83
N LYS A 216 5.38 11.56 7.68
CA LYS A 216 5.68 12.67 6.74
C LYS A 216 5.02 12.56 5.36
N TYR A 217 5.03 11.36 4.75
CA TYR A 217 4.61 11.17 3.36
C TYR A 217 3.26 10.48 3.18
N ALA A 218 2.73 9.87 4.22
CA ALA A 218 1.45 9.16 4.17
C ALA A 218 0.76 9.17 5.52
N ALA A 219 -0.53 9.48 5.52
CA ALA A 219 -1.35 9.48 6.71
C ALA A 219 -2.78 9.01 6.39
N GLY A 220 -3.52 8.68 7.44
CA GLY A 220 -4.95 8.46 7.42
C GLY A 220 -5.64 9.44 8.34
N LEU A 221 -6.90 9.74 8.08
CA LEU A 221 -7.69 10.64 8.91
C LEU A 221 -9.18 10.27 8.93
N LYS A 222 -9.86 10.75 9.97
CA LYS A 222 -11.32 10.75 10.08
C LYS A 222 -11.80 12.10 10.58
N LEU A 223 -12.89 12.59 10.02
CA LEU A 223 -13.53 13.83 10.46
C LEU A 223 -15.05 13.73 10.35
N LYS A 224 -15.78 14.61 11.06
CA LYS A 224 -17.22 14.77 10.85
C LYS A 224 -17.46 15.41 9.49
N LYS A 225 -18.48 14.96 8.77
CA LYS A 225 -18.89 15.55 7.47
C LYS A 225 -19.17 17.05 7.60
N SER A 226 -19.75 17.48 8.73
CA SER A 226 -19.99 18.90 9.05
C SER A 226 -18.70 19.74 9.14
N ASN A 227 -17.56 19.14 9.40
CA ASN A 227 -16.28 19.83 9.50
C ASN A 227 -15.51 19.87 8.17
N PHE A 228 -16.04 19.26 7.09
CA PHE A 228 -15.29 19.08 5.85
C PHE A 228 -14.78 20.40 5.25
N ASP A 229 -15.65 21.39 5.11
CA ASP A 229 -15.27 22.67 4.50
C ASP A 229 -14.31 23.48 5.39
N ILE A 230 -14.49 23.42 6.71
CA ILE A 230 -13.59 24.05 7.67
C ILE A 230 -12.21 23.43 7.57
N PHE A 231 -12.14 22.10 7.64
CA PHE A 231 -10.90 21.35 7.49
C PHE A 231 -10.20 21.63 6.15
N LYS A 232 -10.95 21.57 5.04
CA LYS A 232 -10.43 21.80 3.69
C LYS A 232 -9.76 23.17 3.55
N ASN A 233 -10.39 24.21 4.08
CA ASN A 233 -9.85 25.58 4.00
C ASN A 233 -8.67 25.77 4.97
N GLN A 234 -8.73 25.20 6.17
CA GLN A 234 -7.65 25.27 7.14
C GLN A 234 -6.39 24.55 6.63
N PHE A 235 -6.54 23.33 6.12
CA PHE A 235 -5.42 22.57 5.56
C PHE A 235 -4.80 23.27 4.34
N GLU A 236 -5.63 23.83 3.46
CA GLU A 236 -5.17 24.64 2.32
C GLU A 236 -4.34 25.85 2.75
N SER A 237 -4.81 26.61 3.77
CA SER A 237 -4.08 27.76 4.30
C SER A 237 -2.72 27.35 4.88
N ILE A 238 -2.68 26.30 5.70
CA ILE A 238 -1.45 25.79 6.30
C ILE A 238 -0.42 25.38 5.22
N VAL A 239 -0.89 24.68 4.18
CA VAL A 239 -0.02 24.27 3.08
C VAL A 239 0.51 25.48 2.32
N LYS A 240 -0.37 26.42 1.95
CA LYS A 240 -0.02 27.65 1.24
C LYS A 240 1.02 28.47 2.01
N ASP A 241 0.81 28.69 3.29
CA ASP A 241 1.70 29.47 4.14
C ASP A 241 3.07 28.80 4.31
N SER A 242 3.10 27.47 4.42
CA SER A 242 4.34 26.70 4.58
C SER A 242 5.24 26.71 3.34
N VAL A 243 4.69 26.86 2.14
CA VAL A 243 5.46 26.92 0.89
C VAL A 243 5.72 28.33 0.40
N GLY A 244 5.37 29.37 1.19
CA GLY A 244 5.62 30.78 0.86
C GLY A 244 4.95 31.22 -0.45
N HIS A 245 3.74 30.73 -0.69
CA HIS A 245 2.92 30.99 -1.89
C HIS A 245 3.52 30.44 -3.21
N LYS A 246 4.56 29.59 -3.15
CA LYS A 246 5.10 28.92 -4.35
C LYS A 246 4.37 27.62 -4.57
N MET A 247 3.88 27.39 -5.80
CA MET A 247 3.31 26.08 -6.17
C MET A 247 4.37 25.00 -6.16
N PHE A 248 3.97 23.78 -5.80
CA PHE A 248 4.84 22.60 -5.87
C PHE A 248 5.20 22.29 -7.33
N THR A 249 6.48 21.99 -7.55
CA THR A 249 7.02 21.56 -8.85
C THR A 249 7.74 20.22 -8.68
N ARG A 250 7.71 19.39 -9.71
CA ARG A 250 8.45 18.11 -9.73
C ARG A 250 9.95 18.33 -9.86
#